data_d9997d0921df51bbd713067aa3f46fd1
#
_entry.id   d9997d0921df51bbd713067aa3f46fd1
#
_cell.length_a   1.000
_cell.length_b   1.000
_cell.length_c   1.000
_cell.angle_alpha   90.00
_cell.angle_beta   90.00
_cell.angle_gamma   90.00
#
_symmetry.space_group_name_H-M   'P 1'
#
loop_
_entity.id
_entity.type
_entity.pdbx_description
1 polymer ?
#
loop_
_entity_poly.entity_id
_entity_poly.type
_entity_poly.pdbx_seq_one_letter_code
_entity_poly.pdbx_strand_id
1 'polypeptide(L)'
;MGVPSVFLRTFGCNFTCDGFGMPRGEKSNERNEVAVNITKYKQYRDLPLVSTGCDSYASWDPRFKDFSPVLTTEAIVERIRQLLPFKRWTREHLVITGGEPLLGWQRSYPDLLDHKFMRRLREITFETNGTQPLTKEFKEYLKDWSAGPKNAYQLSQGFSIPTKHKEITFSVSAKLPCSGERWEDAIKPEIVCDYETVGWTYLKFVVANEQDIYDALTASVAYRDAGFRGEIYLMPVGGIESVYSLNNRNVALECMKYGLRYSDRLQVPLFRNAWGT
;
A
#
# COMPACT_ATOMS: atom_id res chain seq x y z
N MET A 1 -3.77 12.47 0.96
CA MET A 1 -4.49 12.37 -0.33
C MET A 1 -4.28 13.63 -1.16
N GLY A 2 -4.41 13.54 -2.51
CA GLY A 2 -4.24 14.72 -3.39
C GLY A 2 -2.78 15.10 -3.69
N VAL A 3 -1.83 14.22 -3.38
CA VAL A 3 -0.42 14.44 -3.71
C VAL A 3 -0.08 13.59 -4.95
N PRO A 4 0.54 14.18 -5.98
CA PRO A 4 1.03 13.40 -7.11
C PRO A 4 2.01 12.34 -6.64
N SER A 5 1.79 11.10 -7.06
CA SER A 5 2.57 9.97 -6.56
C SER A 5 3.02 9.06 -7.70
N VAL A 6 4.20 8.51 -7.56
CA VAL A 6 4.69 7.41 -8.41
C VAL A 6 4.54 6.12 -7.63
N PHE A 7 3.91 5.13 -8.24
CA PHE A 7 3.70 3.82 -7.62
C PHE A 7 4.74 2.82 -8.12
N LEU A 8 5.50 2.25 -7.20
CA LEU A 8 6.36 1.09 -7.43
C LEU A 8 5.66 -0.15 -6.90
N ARG A 9 5.27 -1.02 -7.80
CA ARG A 9 4.54 -2.24 -7.45
C ARG A 9 5.47 -3.45 -7.47
N THR A 10 5.61 -4.13 -6.33
CA THR A 10 6.39 -5.36 -6.17
C THR A 10 5.52 -6.59 -6.42
N PHE A 11 6.14 -7.71 -6.77
CA PHE A 11 5.45 -8.97 -6.99
C PHE A 11 5.55 -9.89 -5.76
N GLY A 12 4.42 -10.51 -5.40
CA GLY A 12 4.28 -11.46 -4.30
C GLY A 12 3.41 -10.92 -3.17
N CYS A 13 2.63 -11.82 -2.58
CA CYS A 13 1.79 -11.56 -1.40
C CYS A 13 1.65 -12.85 -0.60
N ASN A 14 1.43 -12.71 0.70
CA ASN A 14 1.09 -13.82 1.59
C ASN A 14 -0.43 -14.06 1.69
N PHE A 15 -1.25 -13.23 1.01
CA PHE A 15 -2.71 -13.32 0.97
C PHE A 15 -3.23 -13.41 -0.46
N THR A 16 -4.47 -13.90 -0.61
CA THR A 16 -5.20 -13.96 -1.88
C THR A 16 -6.34 -12.95 -1.96
N CYS A 17 -6.94 -12.65 -0.80
CA CYS A 17 -8.06 -11.72 -0.64
C CYS A 17 -9.23 -12.02 -1.59
N ASP A 18 -9.51 -13.30 -1.86
CA ASP A 18 -10.53 -13.73 -2.82
C ASP A 18 -11.98 -13.49 -2.30
N GLY A 19 -12.16 -13.07 -1.04
CA GLY A 19 -13.46 -12.77 -0.45
C GLY A 19 -14.00 -11.38 -0.73
N PHE A 20 -13.19 -10.44 -1.17
CA PHE A 20 -13.67 -9.06 -1.40
C PHE A 20 -14.81 -9.00 -2.41
N GLY A 21 -15.90 -8.32 -2.05
CA GLY A 21 -17.10 -8.17 -2.88
C GLY A 21 -17.93 -9.43 -3.02
N MET A 22 -17.59 -10.51 -2.29
CA MET A 22 -18.33 -11.77 -2.24
C MET A 22 -19.19 -11.85 -0.98
N PRO A 23 -20.24 -12.66 -0.98
CA PRO A 23 -20.90 -13.09 0.27
C PRO A 23 -19.88 -13.70 1.24
N ARG A 24 -20.09 -13.48 2.54
CA ARG A 24 -19.14 -13.93 3.56
C ARG A 24 -18.93 -15.46 3.50
N GLY A 25 -17.66 -15.86 3.42
CA GLY A 25 -17.26 -17.27 3.28
C GLY A 25 -17.16 -17.77 1.85
N GLU A 26 -17.61 -16.99 0.87
CA GLU A 26 -17.45 -17.29 -0.55
C GLU A 26 -16.17 -16.67 -1.12
N LYS A 27 -15.72 -17.22 -2.25
CA LYS A 27 -14.49 -16.77 -2.94
C LYS A 27 -14.78 -16.42 -4.38
N SER A 28 -14.20 -15.32 -4.83
CA SER A 28 -14.23 -14.92 -6.24
C SER A 28 -13.48 -15.91 -7.13
N ASN A 29 -14.02 -16.13 -8.32
CA ASN A 29 -13.37 -16.91 -9.38
C ASN A 29 -12.85 -16.03 -10.53
N GLU A 30 -13.11 -14.73 -10.54
CA GLU A 30 -12.80 -13.84 -11.65
C GLU A 30 -11.31 -13.90 -12.06
N ARG A 31 -10.40 -13.89 -11.07
CA ARG A 31 -8.96 -14.04 -11.31
C ARG A 31 -8.60 -15.33 -12.05
N ASN A 32 -9.29 -16.43 -11.76
CA ASN A 32 -9.04 -17.71 -12.43
C ASN A 32 -9.53 -17.66 -13.87
N GLU A 33 -10.65 -16.99 -14.14
CA GLU A 33 -11.18 -16.79 -15.50
C GLU A 33 -10.22 -15.95 -16.34
N VAL A 34 -9.60 -14.91 -15.76
CA VAL A 34 -8.56 -14.14 -16.44
C VAL A 34 -7.35 -15.02 -16.74
N ALA A 35 -6.91 -15.85 -15.78
CA ALA A 35 -5.75 -16.74 -15.94
C ALA A 35 -5.94 -17.79 -17.05
N VAL A 36 -7.14 -18.33 -17.22
CA VAL A 36 -7.45 -19.24 -18.34
C VAL A 36 -7.22 -18.58 -19.70
N ASN A 37 -7.42 -17.26 -19.76
CA ASN A 37 -7.30 -16.48 -21.00
C ASN A 37 -6.00 -15.68 -21.09
N ILE A 38 -4.99 -15.99 -20.26
CA ILE A 38 -3.79 -15.18 -20.09
C ILE A 38 -3.04 -14.88 -21.39
N THR A 39 -3.04 -15.81 -22.34
CA THR A 39 -2.38 -15.66 -23.64
C THR A 39 -3.00 -14.60 -24.55
N LYS A 40 -4.19 -14.10 -24.23
CA LYS A 40 -4.84 -13.00 -24.94
C LYS A 40 -4.24 -11.63 -24.60
N TYR A 41 -3.55 -11.51 -23.48
CA TYR A 41 -3.02 -10.25 -22.97
C TYR A 41 -1.51 -10.17 -23.26
N LYS A 42 -1.06 -9.03 -23.78
CA LYS A 42 0.34 -8.82 -24.17
C LYS A 42 1.14 -8.05 -23.13
N GLN A 43 0.47 -7.24 -22.34
CA GLN A 43 1.12 -6.38 -21.33
C GLN A 43 0.20 -6.21 -20.12
N TYR A 44 0.77 -5.78 -19.00
CA TYR A 44 0.09 -5.62 -17.72
C TYR A 44 -1.23 -4.82 -17.81
N ARG A 45 -1.22 -3.73 -18.57
CA ARG A 45 -2.40 -2.86 -18.73
C ARG A 45 -3.53 -3.44 -19.58
N ASP A 46 -3.30 -4.56 -20.26
CA ASP A 46 -4.33 -5.26 -21.04
C ASP A 46 -5.16 -6.20 -20.16
N LEU A 47 -4.69 -6.48 -18.93
CA LEU A 47 -5.36 -7.37 -18.01
C LEU A 47 -6.70 -6.77 -17.55
N PRO A 48 -7.79 -7.55 -17.49
CA PRO A 48 -9.07 -7.07 -17.00
C PRO A 48 -9.01 -6.59 -15.56
N LEU A 49 -9.82 -5.60 -15.22
CA LEU A 49 -10.16 -5.31 -13.84
C LEU A 49 -11.18 -6.33 -13.36
N VAL A 50 -11.09 -6.71 -12.08
CA VAL A 50 -12.02 -7.64 -11.45
C VAL A 50 -13.01 -6.86 -10.57
N SER A 51 -14.25 -7.31 -10.53
CA SER A 51 -15.31 -6.73 -9.69
C SER A 51 -15.28 -7.29 -8.27
N THR A 52 -14.82 -8.53 -8.12
CA THR A 52 -14.72 -9.27 -6.85
C THR A 52 -13.33 -9.86 -6.67
N GLY A 53 -12.96 -10.17 -5.43
CA GLY A 53 -11.61 -10.65 -5.08
C GLY A 53 -10.58 -9.52 -5.03
N CYS A 54 -9.31 -9.88 -5.14
CA CYS A 54 -8.20 -8.93 -5.07
C CYS A 54 -8.04 -8.17 -6.39
N ASP A 55 -8.23 -6.86 -6.38
CA ASP A 55 -8.03 -5.97 -7.54
C ASP A 55 -6.57 -5.85 -7.99
N SER A 56 -5.64 -6.31 -7.17
CA SER A 56 -4.21 -6.34 -7.46
C SER A 56 -3.70 -7.77 -7.75
N TYR A 57 -4.56 -8.67 -8.20
CA TYR A 57 -4.25 -10.08 -8.43
C TYR A 57 -3.01 -10.31 -9.30
N ALA A 58 -2.79 -9.48 -10.29
CA ALA A 58 -1.64 -9.58 -11.20
C ALA A 58 -0.30 -9.23 -10.53
N SER A 59 -0.31 -8.71 -9.30
CA SER A 59 0.89 -8.39 -8.54
C SER A 59 1.36 -9.51 -7.63
N TRP A 60 0.63 -10.62 -7.55
CA TRP A 60 1.01 -11.70 -6.64
C TRP A 60 0.72 -13.11 -7.15
N ASP A 61 -0.28 -13.31 -8.01
CA ASP A 61 -0.59 -14.62 -8.54
C ASP A 61 0.51 -15.08 -9.53
N PRO A 62 1.16 -16.22 -9.27
CA PRO A 62 2.31 -16.68 -10.08
C PRO A 62 2.03 -16.81 -11.57
N ARG A 63 0.76 -17.02 -11.95
CA ARG A 63 0.35 -17.13 -13.36
C ARG A 63 0.55 -15.84 -14.15
N PHE A 64 0.57 -14.68 -13.46
CA PHE A 64 0.77 -13.35 -14.05
C PHE A 64 2.20 -12.82 -13.89
N LYS A 65 3.13 -13.63 -13.39
CA LYS A 65 4.49 -13.18 -13.09
C LYS A 65 5.22 -12.58 -14.30
N ASP A 66 4.96 -13.09 -15.49
CA ASP A 66 5.60 -12.61 -16.72
C ASP A 66 5.26 -11.15 -17.06
N PHE A 67 4.16 -10.62 -16.53
CA PHE A 67 3.80 -9.20 -16.63
C PHE A 67 4.58 -8.31 -15.65
N SER A 68 5.33 -8.90 -14.72
CA SER A 68 6.12 -8.20 -13.69
C SER A 68 7.59 -8.64 -13.78
N PRO A 69 8.33 -8.23 -14.82
CA PRO A 69 9.70 -8.64 -15.01
C PRO A 69 10.60 -8.13 -13.89
N VAL A 70 11.61 -8.91 -13.55
CA VAL A 70 12.67 -8.47 -12.62
C VAL A 70 13.47 -7.36 -13.30
N LEU A 71 13.60 -6.23 -12.63
CA LEU A 71 14.29 -5.05 -13.14
C LEU A 71 15.50 -4.73 -12.25
N THR A 72 16.57 -4.19 -12.85
CA THR A 72 17.67 -3.60 -12.10
C THR A 72 17.25 -2.27 -11.47
N THR A 73 17.99 -1.83 -10.47
CA THR A 73 17.77 -0.52 -9.83
C THR A 73 17.79 0.61 -10.86
N GLU A 74 18.72 0.60 -11.81
CA GLU A 74 18.84 1.59 -12.88
C GLU A 74 17.60 1.61 -13.77
N ALA A 75 17.08 0.44 -14.14
CA ALA A 75 15.87 0.32 -14.96
C ALA A 75 14.63 0.84 -14.22
N ILE A 76 14.51 0.57 -12.92
CA ILE A 76 13.44 1.11 -12.07
C ILE A 76 13.54 2.63 -11.99
N VAL A 77 14.72 3.15 -11.70
CA VAL A 77 14.99 4.59 -11.59
C VAL A 77 14.69 5.32 -12.91
N GLU A 78 15.06 4.74 -14.06
CA GLU A 78 14.76 5.34 -15.35
C GLU A 78 13.25 5.38 -15.63
N ARG A 79 12.50 4.32 -15.29
CA ARG A 79 11.03 4.32 -15.38
C ARG A 79 10.40 5.38 -14.47
N ILE A 80 10.86 5.49 -13.23
CA ILE A 80 10.41 6.54 -12.30
C ILE A 80 10.67 7.92 -12.91
N ARG A 81 11.88 8.15 -13.45
CA ARG A 81 12.24 9.42 -14.09
C ARG A 81 11.30 9.79 -15.22
N GLN A 82 10.91 8.82 -16.06
CA GLN A 82 9.98 9.04 -17.18
C GLN A 82 8.57 9.44 -16.73
N LEU A 83 8.13 8.95 -15.56
CA LEU A 83 6.82 9.27 -14.99
C LEU A 83 6.76 10.65 -14.32
N LEU A 84 7.91 11.17 -13.87
CA LEU A 84 7.94 12.46 -13.18
C LEU A 84 7.77 13.64 -14.14
N PRO A 85 6.97 14.67 -13.78
CA PRO A 85 6.63 15.79 -14.69
C PRO A 85 7.82 16.50 -15.32
N PHE A 86 8.90 16.68 -14.56
CA PHE A 86 10.13 17.36 -15.02
C PHE A 86 11.32 16.41 -15.06
N LYS A 87 11.07 15.10 -15.16
CA LYS A 87 12.09 14.05 -15.10
C LYS A 87 12.99 14.16 -13.86
N ARG A 88 12.46 14.72 -12.79
CA ARG A 88 13.12 14.90 -11.49
C ARG A 88 12.08 14.99 -10.37
N TRP A 89 12.46 14.60 -9.17
CA TRP A 89 11.65 14.80 -7.97
C TRP A 89 11.50 16.29 -7.65
N THR A 90 10.26 16.73 -7.44
CA THR A 90 9.90 18.08 -6.96
C THR A 90 9.07 17.98 -5.67
N ARG A 91 7.86 17.49 -5.75
CA ARG A 91 6.93 17.29 -4.62
C ARG A 91 6.21 15.94 -4.71
N GLU A 92 6.56 15.15 -5.70
CA GLU A 92 5.94 13.85 -5.91
C GLU A 92 6.36 12.89 -4.80
N HIS A 93 5.48 11.98 -4.48
CA HIS A 93 5.59 10.96 -3.47
C HIS A 93 5.92 9.61 -4.12
N LEU A 94 6.74 8.79 -3.49
CA LEU A 94 6.94 7.41 -3.91
C LEU A 94 6.08 6.49 -3.04
N VAL A 95 5.14 5.80 -3.65
CA VAL A 95 4.34 4.76 -3.01
C VAL A 95 4.87 3.40 -3.42
N ILE A 96 5.37 2.66 -2.46
CA ILE A 96 5.85 1.28 -2.62
C ILE A 96 4.72 0.36 -2.20
N THR A 97 4.20 -0.39 -3.16
CA THR A 97 3.03 -1.25 -3.02
C THR A 97 3.25 -2.58 -3.77
N GLY A 98 2.20 -3.32 -4.05
CA GLY A 98 2.32 -4.55 -4.85
C GLY A 98 1.24 -5.54 -4.45
N GLY A 99 1.60 -6.80 -4.28
CA GLY A 99 0.92 -7.72 -3.40
C GLY A 99 1.18 -7.29 -1.95
N GLU A 100 2.34 -7.69 -1.41
CA GLU A 100 2.82 -7.22 -0.11
C GLU A 100 4.28 -6.70 -0.25
N PRO A 101 4.51 -5.39 -0.17
CA PRO A 101 5.83 -4.83 -0.46
C PRO A 101 6.90 -5.18 0.58
N LEU A 102 6.52 -5.54 1.79
CA LEU A 102 7.48 -5.91 2.84
C LEU A 102 7.83 -7.40 2.83
N LEU A 103 7.15 -8.21 2.01
CA LEU A 103 7.40 -9.64 1.87
C LEU A 103 8.60 -9.89 0.93
N GLY A 104 9.76 -10.18 1.50
CA GLY A 104 10.95 -10.58 0.74
C GLY A 104 11.72 -9.45 0.04
N TRP A 105 11.18 -8.22 -0.03
CA TRP A 105 11.77 -7.11 -0.78
C TRP A 105 12.59 -6.13 0.06
N GLN A 106 12.54 -6.21 1.38
CA GLN A 106 13.16 -5.24 2.29
C GLN A 106 14.67 -5.05 2.03
N ARG A 107 15.38 -6.10 1.60
CA ARG A 107 16.82 -6.05 1.29
C ARG A 107 17.15 -5.25 0.03
N SER A 108 16.18 -5.09 -0.87
CA SER A 108 16.40 -4.42 -2.16
C SER A 108 16.09 -2.92 -2.11
N TYR A 109 15.37 -2.45 -1.12
CA TYR A 109 14.99 -1.03 -1.03
C TYR A 109 16.16 -0.10 -0.76
N PRO A 110 17.17 -0.44 0.07
CA PRO A 110 18.33 0.43 0.25
C PRO A 110 19.03 0.79 -1.07
N ASP A 111 19.28 -0.18 -1.95
CA ASP A 111 19.93 0.05 -3.25
C ASP A 111 19.14 1.04 -4.12
N LEU A 112 17.80 0.97 -4.07
CA LEU A 112 16.93 1.88 -4.78
C LEU A 112 16.93 3.28 -4.14
N LEU A 113 16.72 3.36 -2.83
CA LEU A 113 16.51 4.64 -2.13
C LEU A 113 17.81 5.44 -2.00
N ASP A 114 18.98 4.79 -2.01
CA ASP A 114 20.30 5.43 -1.98
C ASP A 114 20.80 5.85 -3.37
N HIS A 115 20.12 5.40 -4.44
CA HIS A 115 20.50 5.80 -5.79
C HIS A 115 20.52 7.33 -5.92
N LYS A 116 21.54 7.88 -6.61
CA LYS A 116 21.74 9.34 -6.73
C LYS A 116 20.51 10.14 -7.19
N PHE A 117 19.68 9.56 -8.04
CA PHE A 117 18.44 10.16 -8.51
C PHE A 117 17.40 10.29 -7.39
N MET A 118 17.39 9.36 -6.42
CA MET A 118 16.44 9.32 -5.31
C MET A 118 16.80 10.28 -4.15
N ARG A 119 17.95 10.93 -4.19
CA ARG A 119 18.38 11.85 -3.11
C ARG A 119 17.40 12.99 -2.86
N ARG A 120 16.65 13.43 -3.88
CA ARG A 120 15.65 14.50 -3.77
C ARG A 120 14.26 14.00 -3.35
N LEU A 121 14.05 12.70 -3.35
CA LEU A 121 12.82 12.11 -2.82
C LEU A 121 12.68 12.46 -1.33
N ARG A 122 11.49 12.93 -0.95
CA ARG A 122 11.20 13.41 0.41
C ARG A 122 10.25 12.49 1.17
N GLU A 123 9.35 11.87 0.47
CA GLU A 123 8.24 11.12 1.06
C GLU A 123 8.12 9.75 0.41
N ILE A 124 8.09 8.72 1.24
CA ILE A 124 7.78 7.36 0.81
C ILE A 124 6.62 6.81 1.62
N THR A 125 5.78 6.02 0.98
CA THR A 125 4.72 5.25 1.64
C THR A 125 4.88 3.78 1.30
N PHE A 126 4.80 2.92 2.30
CA PHE A 126 4.58 1.50 2.12
C PHE A 126 3.10 1.20 2.27
N GLU A 127 2.43 0.77 1.19
CA GLU A 127 1.08 0.22 1.25
C GLU A 127 1.16 -1.27 1.54
N THR A 128 1.00 -1.65 2.79
CA THR A 128 1.20 -3.02 3.31
C THR A 128 -0.08 -3.59 3.91
N ASN A 129 -0.17 -4.90 3.98
CA ASN A 129 -1.24 -5.58 4.72
C ASN A 129 -0.98 -5.66 6.24
N GLY A 130 0.19 -5.22 6.71
CA GLY A 130 0.53 -5.12 8.13
C GLY A 130 0.96 -6.43 8.78
N THR A 131 1.27 -7.46 8.01
CA THR A 131 1.64 -8.79 8.55
C THR A 131 3.14 -9.09 8.51
N GLN A 132 3.94 -8.23 7.86
CA GLN A 132 5.36 -8.47 7.67
C GLN A 132 6.18 -7.62 8.63
N PRO A 133 6.90 -8.22 9.61
CA PRO A 133 7.78 -7.46 10.48
C PRO A 133 8.91 -6.81 9.66
N LEU A 134 9.33 -5.62 10.06
CA LEU A 134 10.55 -5.04 9.53
C LEU A 134 11.75 -5.85 10.01
N THR A 135 12.66 -6.21 9.09
CA THR A 135 13.95 -6.77 9.53
C THR A 135 14.73 -5.70 10.29
N LYS A 136 15.57 -6.14 11.21
CA LYS A 136 16.36 -5.21 12.04
C LYS A 136 17.16 -4.23 11.17
N GLU A 137 17.83 -4.77 10.16
CA GLU A 137 18.67 -4.01 9.22
C GLU A 137 17.85 -2.99 8.44
N PHE A 138 16.68 -3.38 7.95
CA PHE A 138 15.82 -2.47 7.20
C PHE A 138 15.19 -1.39 8.08
N LYS A 139 14.83 -1.75 9.30
CA LYS A 139 14.32 -0.80 10.29
C LYS A 139 15.36 0.28 10.66
N GLU A 140 16.59 -0.13 10.88
CA GLU A 140 17.72 0.80 11.14
C GLU A 140 17.97 1.68 9.91
N TYR A 141 18.01 1.09 8.71
CA TYR A 141 18.16 1.83 7.46
C TYR A 141 17.08 2.91 7.29
N LEU A 142 15.81 2.57 7.50
CA LEU A 142 14.71 3.53 7.36
C LEU A 142 14.83 4.70 8.34
N LYS A 143 15.23 4.44 9.59
CA LYS A 143 15.50 5.49 10.57
C LYS A 143 16.61 6.43 10.13
N ASP A 144 17.71 5.89 9.62
CA ASP A 144 18.82 6.69 9.09
C ASP A 144 18.40 7.46 7.83
N TRP A 145 17.65 6.84 6.93
CA TRP A 145 17.14 7.48 5.73
C TRP A 145 16.22 8.66 6.04
N SER A 146 15.34 8.55 7.04
CA SER A 146 14.43 9.61 7.45
C SER A 146 15.15 10.77 8.15
N ALA A 147 16.20 10.48 8.91
CA ALA A 147 17.03 11.50 9.57
C ALA A 147 17.77 12.41 8.57
N GLY A 148 17.90 11.95 7.31
CA GLY A 148 18.62 12.66 6.26
C GLY A 148 20.14 12.61 6.43
N PRO A 149 20.90 13.14 5.47
CA PRO A 149 22.37 13.08 5.51
C PRO A 149 22.90 13.85 6.72
N LYS A 150 23.60 13.14 7.58
CA LYS A 150 24.42 13.75 8.64
C LYS A 150 25.58 14.45 7.96
N ASN A 151 25.43 15.75 7.68
CA ASN A 151 26.52 16.54 7.12
C ASN A 151 27.59 16.73 8.19
N ALA A 152 28.67 15.93 8.13
CA ALA A 152 29.81 16.05 9.05
C ALA A 152 30.38 17.46 9.08
N TYR A 153 30.33 18.21 7.96
CA TYR A 153 30.75 19.60 7.88
C TYR A 153 29.82 20.55 8.67
N GLN A 154 28.50 20.33 8.66
CA GLN A 154 27.54 21.15 9.41
C GLN A 154 27.64 20.90 10.92
N LEU A 155 27.89 19.67 11.31
CA LEU A 155 28.14 19.32 12.72
C LEU A 155 29.42 19.97 13.26
N SER A 156 30.47 20.11 12.42
CA SER A 156 31.74 20.73 12.82
C SER A 156 31.68 22.26 12.96
N GLN A 157 30.67 22.92 12.35
CA GLN A 157 30.50 24.38 12.38
C GLN A 157 29.41 24.87 13.35
N GLY A 158 28.76 23.98 14.10
CA GLY A 158 27.72 24.34 15.06
C GLY A 158 26.42 24.91 14.44
N PHE A 159 26.27 24.83 13.12
CA PHE A 159 25.05 25.24 12.42
C PHE A 159 24.08 24.08 12.36
N SER A 160 23.00 24.13 13.12
CA SER A 160 21.83 23.31 12.90
C SER A 160 20.97 23.92 11.77
N ILE A 161 21.33 23.70 10.50
CA ILE A 161 20.36 23.89 9.43
C ILE A 161 19.37 22.74 9.57
N PRO A 162 18.05 23.00 9.68
CA PRO A 162 17.07 21.92 9.65
C PRO A 162 17.20 21.21 8.30
N THR A 163 17.90 20.08 8.28
CA THR A 163 17.77 19.16 7.15
C THR A 163 16.29 18.78 7.16
N LYS A 164 15.56 19.11 6.06
CA LYS A 164 14.17 18.68 5.93
C LYS A 164 14.18 17.17 6.08
N HIS A 165 13.63 16.68 7.19
CA HIS A 165 13.48 15.26 7.43
C HIS A 165 12.72 14.65 6.26
N LYS A 166 13.13 13.46 5.87
CA LYS A 166 12.38 12.66 4.92
C LYS A 166 11.26 11.96 5.67
N GLU A 167 10.12 11.84 5.05
CA GLU A 167 8.92 11.28 5.68
C GLU A 167 8.69 9.84 5.22
N ILE A 168 8.41 8.97 6.18
CA ILE A 168 8.04 7.57 5.94
C ILE A 168 6.63 7.38 6.46
N THR A 169 5.80 6.78 5.63
CA THR A 169 4.43 6.44 5.96
C THR A 169 4.19 4.94 5.76
N PHE A 170 3.50 4.32 6.69
CA PHE A 170 2.94 2.98 6.53
C PHE A 170 1.41 3.10 6.42
N SER A 171 0.90 2.89 5.22
CA SER A 171 -0.53 2.77 4.93
C SER A 171 -0.93 1.31 5.08
N VAL A 172 -1.39 0.95 6.27
CA VAL A 172 -1.67 -0.44 6.62
C VAL A 172 -3.09 -0.80 6.25
N SER A 173 -3.27 -1.65 5.23
CA SER A 173 -4.55 -2.22 4.84
C SER A 173 -4.72 -3.61 5.46
N ALA A 174 -4.93 -3.67 6.78
CA ALA A 174 -5.16 -4.93 7.49
C ALA A 174 -6.42 -5.62 6.96
N LYS A 175 -6.36 -6.94 6.79
CA LYS A 175 -7.41 -7.71 6.14
C LYS A 175 -8.44 -8.20 7.16
N LEU A 176 -9.68 -7.74 6.98
CA LEU A 176 -10.83 -8.23 7.74
C LEU A 176 -11.35 -9.54 7.16
N PRO A 177 -12.20 -10.30 7.88
CA PRO A 177 -12.78 -11.55 7.40
C PRO A 177 -13.51 -11.46 6.06
N CYS A 178 -14.05 -10.29 5.69
CA CYS A 178 -14.64 -10.04 4.37
C CYS A 178 -13.65 -10.19 3.20
N SER A 179 -12.35 -10.15 3.46
CA SER A 179 -11.32 -10.45 2.46
C SER A 179 -11.18 -11.95 2.17
N GLY A 180 -11.75 -12.82 3.01
CA GLY A 180 -11.55 -14.27 2.97
C GLY A 180 -10.32 -14.75 3.73
N GLU A 181 -9.55 -13.83 4.33
CA GLU A 181 -8.37 -14.16 5.13
C GLU A 181 -8.76 -14.41 6.60
N ARG A 182 -7.99 -15.25 7.28
CA ARG A 182 -8.23 -15.59 8.68
C ARG A 182 -7.80 -14.43 9.58
N TRP A 183 -8.58 -14.17 10.62
CA TRP A 183 -8.32 -13.09 11.57
C TRP A 183 -6.92 -13.17 12.18
N GLU A 184 -6.57 -14.34 12.69
CA GLU A 184 -5.29 -14.59 13.35
C GLU A 184 -4.06 -14.46 12.43
N ASP A 185 -4.24 -14.57 11.12
CA ASP A 185 -3.17 -14.38 10.14
C ASP A 185 -3.05 -12.92 9.71
N ALA A 186 -4.17 -12.20 9.72
CA ALA A 186 -4.30 -10.87 9.12
C ALA A 186 -4.21 -9.71 10.13
N ILE A 187 -4.65 -9.90 11.36
CA ILE A 187 -4.61 -8.87 12.39
C ILE A 187 -3.38 -9.08 13.28
N LYS A 188 -2.38 -8.22 13.08
CA LYS A 188 -1.05 -8.29 13.73
C LYS A 188 -0.72 -6.94 14.40
N PRO A 189 -1.34 -6.64 15.54
CA PRO A 189 -1.18 -5.34 16.19
C PRO A 189 0.26 -4.99 16.56
N GLU A 190 1.02 -5.96 17.04
CA GLU A 190 2.41 -5.79 17.46
C GLU A 190 3.33 -5.36 16.31
N ILE A 191 3.09 -5.90 15.09
CA ILE A 191 3.86 -5.54 13.89
C ILE A 191 3.54 -4.09 13.49
N VAL A 192 2.27 -3.71 13.52
CA VAL A 192 1.86 -2.36 13.12
C VAL A 192 2.29 -1.31 14.14
N CYS A 193 2.25 -1.62 15.44
CA CYS A 193 2.84 -0.75 16.48
C CYS A 193 4.35 -0.58 16.28
N ASP A 194 5.05 -1.61 15.79
CA ASP A 194 6.48 -1.50 15.50
C ASP A 194 6.74 -0.54 14.32
N TYR A 195 5.87 -0.47 13.32
CA TYR A 195 5.99 0.52 12.23
C TYR A 195 5.93 1.97 12.73
N GLU A 196 5.10 2.27 13.76
CA GLU A 196 5.03 3.61 14.37
C GLU A 196 6.37 4.09 14.95
N THR A 197 7.28 3.16 15.27
CA THR A 197 8.63 3.50 15.76
C THR A 197 9.56 4.00 14.64
N VAL A 198 9.13 3.89 13.38
CA VAL A 198 9.92 4.24 12.19
C VAL A 198 9.31 5.40 11.42
N GLY A 199 7.99 5.43 11.29
CA GLY A 199 7.31 6.43 10.49
C GLY A 199 5.85 6.61 10.90
N TRP A 200 5.18 7.56 10.24
CA TRP A 200 3.76 7.74 10.44
C TRP A 200 3.00 6.53 9.93
N THR A 201 2.13 5.98 10.78
CA THR A 201 1.40 4.75 10.48
C THR A 201 -0.09 4.98 10.65
N TYR A 202 -0.89 4.53 9.71
CA TYR A 202 -2.34 4.54 9.83
C TYR A 202 -2.95 3.22 9.33
N LEU A 203 -4.10 2.87 9.92
CA LEU A 203 -4.88 1.71 9.52
C LEU A 203 -5.95 2.10 8.50
N LYS A 204 -6.19 1.23 7.53
CA LYS A 204 -7.21 1.38 6.51
C LYS A 204 -7.94 0.05 6.33
N PHE A 205 -9.20 -0.02 6.76
CA PHE A 205 -10.03 -1.21 6.64
C PHE A 205 -10.96 -1.09 5.43
N VAL A 206 -10.96 -2.13 4.60
CA VAL A 206 -11.88 -2.24 3.47
C VAL A 206 -13.17 -2.85 3.95
N VAL A 207 -14.30 -2.17 3.74
CA VAL A 207 -15.61 -2.53 4.26
C VAL A 207 -16.72 -2.33 3.22
N ALA A 208 -17.78 -3.14 3.27
CA ALA A 208 -18.94 -3.06 2.40
C ALA A 208 -20.27 -2.93 3.16
N ASN A 209 -20.36 -3.48 4.34
CA ASN A 209 -21.61 -3.64 5.09
C ASN A 209 -21.39 -3.46 6.60
N GLU A 210 -22.47 -3.50 7.38
CA GLU A 210 -22.42 -3.31 8.84
C GLU A 210 -21.56 -4.34 9.56
N GLN A 211 -21.52 -5.60 9.10
CA GLN A 211 -20.70 -6.62 9.71
C GLN A 211 -19.20 -6.34 9.52
N ASP A 212 -18.82 -5.87 8.33
CA ASP A 212 -17.41 -5.49 8.07
C ASP A 212 -17.01 -4.29 8.93
N ILE A 213 -17.94 -3.36 9.16
CA ILE A 213 -17.71 -2.20 10.03
C ILE A 213 -17.55 -2.65 11.48
N TYR A 214 -18.36 -3.60 11.95
CA TYR A 214 -18.21 -4.20 13.27
C TYR A 214 -16.85 -4.91 13.41
N ASP A 215 -16.43 -5.68 12.41
CA ASP A 215 -15.12 -6.32 12.38
C ASP A 215 -13.99 -5.27 12.40
N ALA A 216 -14.13 -4.15 11.67
CA ALA A 216 -13.17 -3.04 11.67
C ALA A 216 -13.06 -2.37 13.05
N LEU A 217 -14.18 -2.15 13.74
CA LEU A 217 -14.21 -1.61 15.11
C LEU A 217 -13.54 -2.58 16.08
N THR A 218 -13.83 -3.87 15.98
CA THR A 218 -13.21 -4.93 16.80
C THR A 218 -11.69 -4.97 16.57
N ALA A 219 -11.25 -4.94 15.31
CA ALA A 219 -9.83 -4.85 14.98
C ALA A 219 -9.19 -3.56 15.54
N SER A 220 -9.90 -2.44 15.45
CA SER A 220 -9.42 -1.16 15.99
C SER A 220 -9.16 -1.23 17.49
N VAL A 221 -10.03 -1.89 18.26
CA VAL A 221 -9.81 -2.14 19.69
C VAL A 221 -8.54 -2.96 19.90
N ALA A 222 -8.37 -4.08 19.19
CA ALA A 222 -7.18 -4.92 19.31
C ALA A 222 -5.88 -4.14 19.01
N TYR A 223 -5.88 -3.29 17.99
CA TYR A 223 -4.73 -2.43 17.69
C TYR A 223 -4.50 -1.37 18.78
N ARG A 224 -5.57 -0.74 19.31
CA ARG A 224 -5.46 0.25 20.39
C ARG A 224 -4.93 -0.37 21.70
N ASP A 225 -5.41 -1.57 22.04
CA ASP A 225 -4.96 -2.30 23.24
C ASP A 225 -3.49 -2.68 23.16
N ALA A 226 -2.99 -2.99 21.96
CA ALA A 226 -1.56 -3.21 21.72
C ALA A 226 -0.71 -1.92 21.74
N GLY A 227 -1.34 -0.74 21.80
CA GLY A 227 -0.65 0.53 21.90
C GLY A 227 -0.63 1.39 20.64
N PHE A 228 -1.27 0.96 19.54
CA PHE A 228 -1.35 1.74 18.31
C PHE A 228 -2.00 3.11 18.53
N ARG A 229 -1.39 4.19 18.00
CA ARG A 229 -1.83 5.58 18.18
C ARG A 229 -2.26 6.26 16.89
N GLY A 230 -1.92 5.68 15.74
CA GLY A 230 -2.21 6.24 14.43
C GLY A 230 -3.70 6.37 14.11
N GLU A 231 -4.01 7.02 13.02
CA GLU A 231 -5.38 7.22 12.54
C GLU A 231 -5.98 5.92 11.97
N ILE A 232 -7.31 5.82 12.01
CA ILE A 232 -8.05 4.69 11.48
C ILE A 232 -9.03 5.18 10.41
N TYR A 233 -8.97 4.55 9.24
CA TYR A 233 -9.78 4.86 8.08
C TYR A 233 -10.65 3.67 7.70
N LEU A 234 -11.90 3.94 7.28
CA LEU A 234 -12.69 2.99 6.54
C LEU A 234 -12.65 3.35 5.05
N MET A 235 -12.52 2.34 4.21
CA MET A 235 -12.48 2.46 2.75
C MET A 235 -13.53 1.56 2.12
N PRO A 236 -14.37 2.06 1.21
CA PRO A 236 -15.36 1.22 0.53
C PRO A 236 -14.71 0.11 -0.30
N VAL A 237 -15.28 -1.08 -0.27
CA VAL A 237 -14.91 -2.17 -1.17
C VAL A 237 -15.29 -1.80 -2.61
N GLY A 238 -14.50 -2.24 -3.58
CA GLY A 238 -14.78 -2.11 -5.00
C GLY A 238 -13.55 -1.85 -5.85
N GLY A 239 -13.23 -2.81 -6.73
CA GLY A 239 -12.15 -2.70 -7.72
C GLY A 239 -12.57 -1.95 -8.99
N ILE A 240 -13.89 -1.83 -9.23
CA ILE A 240 -14.47 -1.11 -10.37
C ILE A 240 -15.49 -0.07 -9.91
N GLU A 241 -15.73 0.95 -10.74
CA GLU A 241 -16.59 2.10 -10.39
C GLU A 241 -18.01 1.69 -9.98
N SER A 242 -18.63 0.74 -10.69
CA SER A 242 -20.00 0.30 -10.42
C SER A 242 -20.15 -0.37 -9.04
N VAL A 243 -19.15 -1.10 -8.57
CA VAL A 243 -19.14 -1.70 -7.23
C VAL A 243 -18.78 -0.67 -6.17
N TYR A 244 -17.77 0.15 -6.43
CA TYR A 244 -17.32 1.19 -5.51
C TYR A 244 -18.41 2.21 -5.18
N SER A 245 -19.15 2.68 -6.19
CA SER A 245 -20.21 3.69 -6.02
C SER A 245 -21.40 3.19 -5.19
N LEU A 246 -21.63 1.88 -5.12
CA LEU A 246 -22.68 1.31 -4.28
C LEU A 246 -22.39 1.45 -2.77
N ASN A 247 -21.12 1.44 -2.39
CA ASN A 247 -20.71 1.37 -1.00
C ASN A 247 -20.22 2.71 -0.42
N ASN A 248 -19.72 3.63 -1.26
CA ASN A 248 -18.99 4.81 -0.82
C ASN A 248 -19.82 5.72 0.13
N ARG A 249 -21.10 5.99 -0.20
CA ARG A 249 -21.97 6.83 0.62
C ARG A 249 -22.23 6.21 1.99
N ASN A 250 -22.54 4.91 2.04
CA ASN A 250 -22.86 4.24 3.30
C ASN A 250 -21.63 4.20 4.21
N VAL A 251 -20.45 3.87 3.67
CA VAL A 251 -19.21 3.88 4.45
C VAL A 251 -18.88 5.27 4.97
N ALA A 252 -19.11 6.33 4.18
CA ALA A 252 -18.92 7.69 4.64
C ALA A 252 -19.84 8.06 5.81
N LEU A 253 -21.11 7.66 5.76
CA LEU A 253 -22.08 7.89 6.85
C LEU A 253 -21.69 7.14 8.13
N GLU A 254 -21.21 5.91 8.01
CA GLU A 254 -20.75 5.13 9.16
C GLU A 254 -19.44 5.72 9.75
N CYS A 255 -18.55 6.26 8.92
CA CYS A 255 -17.40 7.02 9.42
C CYS A 255 -17.83 8.20 10.30
N MET A 256 -18.85 8.96 9.87
CA MET A 256 -19.38 10.08 10.65
C MET A 256 -20.00 9.62 11.97
N LYS A 257 -20.73 8.52 11.95
CA LYS A 257 -21.39 7.92 13.12
C LYS A 257 -20.39 7.48 14.20
N TYR A 258 -19.28 6.85 13.79
CA TYR A 258 -18.29 6.30 14.71
C TYR A 258 -17.07 7.20 14.93
N GLY A 259 -17.03 8.39 14.34
CA GLY A 259 -15.88 9.29 14.46
C GLY A 259 -14.62 8.76 13.79
N LEU A 260 -14.77 7.91 12.76
CA LEU A 260 -13.67 7.37 11.97
C LEU A 260 -13.40 8.23 10.74
N ARG A 261 -12.22 8.07 10.16
CA ARG A 261 -11.88 8.76 8.91
C ARG A 261 -12.33 7.95 7.70
N TYR A 262 -12.78 8.66 6.68
CA TYR A 262 -13.11 8.07 5.37
C TYR A 262 -11.89 8.10 4.46
N SER A 263 -11.58 6.99 3.80
CA SER A 263 -10.55 6.91 2.75
C SER A 263 -11.22 6.72 1.40
N ASP A 264 -11.07 7.69 0.53
CA ASP A 264 -11.49 7.59 -0.86
C ASP A 264 -10.48 6.82 -1.71
N ARG A 265 -10.94 6.31 -2.85
CA ARG A 265 -10.14 5.72 -3.92
C ARG A 265 -10.28 6.60 -5.18
N LEU A 266 -9.64 7.75 -5.16
CA LEU A 266 -9.75 8.75 -6.23
C LEU A 266 -9.46 8.21 -7.64
N GLN A 267 -8.60 7.22 -7.76
CA GLN A 267 -8.32 6.59 -9.06
C GLN A 267 -9.53 5.86 -9.66
N VAL A 268 -10.51 5.45 -8.82
CA VAL A 268 -11.72 4.78 -9.33
C VAL A 268 -12.61 5.75 -10.08
N PRO A 269 -13.13 6.85 -9.48
CA PRO A 269 -13.97 7.80 -10.21
C PRO A 269 -13.23 8.60 -11.28
N LEU A 270 -11.92 8.87 -11.12
CA LEU A 270 -11.15 9.68 -12.07
C LEU A 270 -10.66 8.88 -13.27
N PHE A 271 -10.21 7.65 -13.06
CA PHE A 271 -9.52 6.83 -14.07
C PHE A 271 -10.13 5.45 -14.24
N ARG A 272 -11.32 5.19 -13.64
CA ARG A 272 -11.98 3.88 -13.64
C ARG A 272 -11.09 2.75 -13.14
N ASN A 273 -10.16 3.07 -12.24
CA ASN A 273 -9.16 2.15 -11.68
C ASN A 273 -8.29 1.44 -12.75
N ALA A 274 -8.07 2.08 -13.90
CA ALA A 274 -7.25 1.50 -14.95
C ALA A 274 -5.82 1.22 -14.47
N TRP A 275 -5.22 0.14 -14.96
CA TRP A 275 -3.86 -0.21 -14.59
C TRP A 275 -2.86 0.90 -14.93
N GLY A 276 -2.08 1.33 -13.94
CA GLY A 276 -1.05 2.36 -14.10
C GLY A 276 -1.55 3.80 -13.89
N THR A 277 -2.70 3.95 -13.25
CA THR A 277 -3.25 5.27 -12.87
C THR A 277 -3.20 5.51 -11.37
#